data_77c56ba395ad602e932511e532c69afd
#
_entry.id   77c56ba395ad602e932511e532c69afd
#
_cell.length_a   1.000
_cell.length_b   1.000
_cell.length_c   1.000
_cell.angle_alpha   90.00
_cell.angle_beta   90.00
_cell.angle_gamma   90.00
#
_symmetry.space_group_name_H-M   'P 1'
#
loop_
_entity.id
_entity.type
_entity.pdbx_description
1 polymer ?
#
loop_
_entity_poly.entity_id
_entity_poly.type
_entity_poly.pdbx_seq_one_letter_code
_entity_poly.pdbx_strand_id
1 'polypeptide(L)'
;MTMAGSRNAAAEVASAHPTSRPRRPRGVGRLMRLHLESRRVPAALVLMAACGAVFQGVLRWPGSHGSLQIPLIIEAAAAAIVAVTTHSPFGESERATGRWLPYLRGGAAAGLTTASFAALLAGAVGANLLGGTEALLRDVAGMAGVGLLSAAALGGWLSWIGPMAYLALAEEALSSGWHTSWTWPARPPGDLGGALCAALVFFAGLAVVAIRGARAIGRE
;
A
#
# COMPACT_ATOMS: atom_id res chain seq x y z
N MET A 1 61.75 -31.46 45.06
CA MET A 1 61.09 -30.15 44.88
C MET A 1 60.03 -30.32 43.84
N THR A 2 58.83 -30.02 44.20
CA THR A 2 57.51 -30.50 43.74
C THR A 2 57.00 -29.78 42.50
N MET A 3 56.77 -30.47 41.41
CA MET A 3 55.91 -30.02 40.30
C MET A 3 54.64 -30.85 40.27
N ALA A 4 53.63 -30.43 40.98
CA ALA A 4 52.30 -31.03 40.94
C ALA A 4 51.29 -29.89 41.14
N GLY A 5 50.75 -29.31 40.06
CA GLY A 5 49.80 -28.22 40.25
C GLY A 5 49.15 -27.68 38.98
N SER A 6 49.20 -28.37 37.81
CA SER A 6 48.68 -27.75 36.58
C SER A 6 47.63 -28.59 35.81
N ARG A 7 47.10 -29.65 36.37
CA ARG A 7 46.16 -30.54 35.67
C ARG A 7 44.65 -30.31 35.97
N ASN A 8 44.33 -29.54 37.02
CA ASN A 8 42.91 -29.38 37.39
C ASN A 8 42.22 -28.17 36.81
N ALA A 9 42.93 -27.22 36.16
CA ALA A 9 42.30 -26.04 35.57
C ALA A 9 41.65 -26.31 34.18
N ALA A 10 42.02 -27.39 33.52
CA ALA A 10 41.49 -27.71 32.16
C ALA A 10 40.15 -28.48 32.21
N ALA A 11 39.78 -29.07 33.32
CA ALA A 11 38.55 -29.88 33.41
C ALA A 11 37.30 -29.08 33.79
N GLU A 12 37.45 -27.87 34.32
CA GLU A 12 36.32 -27.05 34.78
C GLU A 12 35.70 -26.16 33.65
N VAL A 13 36.43 -25.97 32.57
CA VAL A 13 35.94 -25.14 31.40
C VAL A 13 35.05 -25.94 30.48
N ALA A 14 34.99 -27.27 30.55
CA ALA A 14 34.26 -28.12 29.60
C ALA A 14 32.77 -28.32 29.94
N SER A 15 32.24 -27.84 31.09
CA SER A 15 30.87 -28.16 31.53
C SER A 15 29.85 -27.01 31.41
N ALA A 16 30.23 -25.86 30.87
CA ALA A 16 29.30 -24.77 30.62
C ALA A 16 28.83 -24.75 29.18
N HIS A 17 28.22 -25.83 28.66
CA HIS A 17 27.37 -25.74 27.48
C HIS A 17 26.04 -25.11 27.89
N PRO A 18 25.74 -23.87 27.50
CA PRO A 18 24.42 -23.31 27.71
C PRO A 18 23.48 -24.14 26.85
N THR A 19 22.62 -24.94 27.46
CA THR A 19 21.48 -25.60 26.81
C THR A 19 20.67 -24.49 26.20
N SER A 20 20.82 -24.30 24.88
CA SER A 20 20.03 -23.38 24.07
C SER A 20 18.59 -23.88 24.09
N ARG A 21 17.80 -23.37 25.06
CA ARG A 21 16.35 -23.55 25.07
C ARG A 21 15.81 -23.09 23.71
N PRO A 22 15.01 -23.92 23.00
CA PRO A 22 14.41 -23.53 21.74
C PRO A 22 13.58 -22.25 21.99
N ARG A 23 14.05 -21.12 21.46
CA ARG A 23 13.31 -19.85 21.49
C ARG A 23 11.99 -20.08 20.76
N ARG A 24 10.91 -20.17 21.53
CA ARG A 24 9.54 -20.22 21.00
C ARG A 24 9.35 -19.08 20.00
N PRO A 25 8.64 -19.32 18.87
CA PRO A 25 8.45 -18.35 17.78
C PRO A 25 7.46 -17.21 18.14
N ARG A 26 7.59 -16.66 19.37
CA ARG A 26 6.83 -15.47 19.79
C ARG A 26 7.30 -14.17 19.12
N GLY A 27 8.36 -14.23 18.30
CA GLY A 27 8.97 -13.06 17.68
C GLY A 27 8.27 -12.58 16.39
N VAL A 28 7.68 -13.47 15.61
CA VAL A 28 7.17 -13.11 14.26
C VAL A 28 6.00 -12.12 14.35
N GLY A 29 5.03 -12.37 15.24
CA GLY A 29 3.90 -11.45 15.41
C GLY A 29 4.32 -10.08 15.95
N ARG A 30 5.31 -10.05 16.86
CA ARG A 30 5.85 -8.79 17.41
C ARG A 30 6.65 -8.02 16.37
N LEU A 31 7.45 -8.71 15.56
CA LEU A 31 8.19 -8.10 14.44
C LEU A 31 7.24 -7.55 13.38
N MET A 32 6.19 -8.30 13.04
CA MET A 32 5.18 -7.86 12.08
C MET A 32 4.42 -6.63 12.61
N ARG A 33 4.05 -6.62 13.88
CA ARG A 33 3.41 -5.46 14.52
C ARG A 33 4.32 -4.23 14.50
N LEU A 34 5.58 -4.37 14.90
CA LEU A 34 6.56 -3.28 14.87
C LEU A 34 6.81 -2.77 13.44
N HIS A 35 6.84 -3.68 12.46
CA HIS A 35 6.97 -3.34 11.05
C HIS A 35 5.76 -2.54 10.55
N LEU A 36 4.54 -2.93 10.91
CA LEU A 36 3.32 -2.21 10.56
C LEU A 36 3.23 -0.85 11.27
N GLU A 37 3.61 -0.78 12.55
CA GLU A 37 3.65 0.49 13.31
C GLU A 37 4.70 1.46 12.74
N SER A 38 5.87 0.97 12.35
CA SER A 38 6.94 1.80 11.75
C SER A 38 6.55 2.40 10.39
N ARG A 39 5.67 1.76 9.65
CA ARG A 39 5.16 2.23 8.35
C ARG A 39 3.94 3.13 8.43
N ARG A 40 3.53 3.56 9.62
CA ARG A 40 2.32 4.36 9.82
C ARG A 40 1.04 3.71 9.29
N VAL A 41 1.01 2.38 9.17
CA VAL A 41 -0.16 1.62 8.71
C VAL A 41 -1.41 1.94 9.53
N PRO A 42 -1.36 2.04 10.88
CA PRO A 42 -2.54 2.42 11.65
C PRO A 42 -3.11 3.79 11.26
N ALA A 43 -2.25 4.78 11.01
CA ALA A 43 -2.67 6.11 10.56
C ALA A 43 -3.30 6.04 9.16
N ALA A 44 -2.73 5.25 8.26
CA ALA A 44 -3.29 5.04 6.92
C ALA A 44 -4.69 4.41 6.99
N LEU A 45 -4.89 3.42 7.85
CA LEU A 45 -6.21 2.78 8.03
C LEU A 45 -7.25 3.78 8.58
N VAL A 46 -6.86 4.64 9.51
CA VAL A 46 -7.74 5.70 10.03
C VAL A 46 -8.10 6.68 8.91
N LEU A 47 -7.13 7.11 8.09
CA LEU A 47 -7.38 7.99 6.95
C LEU A 47 -8.28 7.32 5.90
N MET A 48 -8.09 6.04 5.61
CA MET A 48 -8.95 5.28 4.69
C MET A 48 -10.37 5.16 5.23
N ALA A 49 -10.54 4.92 6.53
CA ALA A 49 -11.85 4.92 7.17
C ALA A 49 -12.52 6.32 7.10
N ALA A 50 -11.74 7.40 7.28
CA ALA A 50 -12.22 8.75 7.08
C ALA A 50 -12.65 9.02 5.62
N CYS A 51 -11.87 8.54 4.62
CA CYS A 51 -12.27 8.59 3.21
C CYS A 51 -13.61 7.86 2.98
N GLY A 52 -13.78 6.66 3.55
CA GLY A 52 -15.04 5.92 3.48
C GLY A 52 -16.23 6.68 4.09
N ALA A 53 -16.02 7.33 5.25
CA ALA A 53 -17.05 8.16 5.90
C ALA A 53 -17.41 9.40 5.07
N VAL A 54 -16.42 10.08 4.50
CA VAL A 54 -16.63 11.23 3.60
C VAL A 54 -17.36 10.77 2.33
N PHE A 55 -16.95 9.64 1.76
CA PHE A 55 -17.59 9.03 0.59
C PHE A 55 -19.07 8.75 0.85
N GLN A 56 -19.39 8.18 2.00
CA GLN A 56 -20.77 7.96 2.42
C GLN A 56 -21.55 9.28 2.54
N GLY A 57 -20.95 10.30 3.15
CA GLY A 57 -21.57 11.63 3.27
C GLY A 57 -21.88 12.24 1.91
N VAL A 58 -20.94 12.15 0.96
CA VAL A 58 -21.11 12.64 -0.40
C VAL A 58 -22.20 11.89 -1.14
N LEU A 59 -22.21 10.56 -1.09
CA LEU A 59 -23.22 9.75 -1.79
C LEU A 59 -24.64 9.96 -1.27
N ARG A 60 -24.79 10.38 0.00
CA ARG A 60 -26.09 10.69 0.61
C ARG A 60 -26.52 12.14 0.48
N TRP A 61 -25.64 13.02 -0.01
CA TRP A 61 -25.96 14.44 -0.12
C TRP A 61 -26.99 14.67 -1.22
N PRO A 62 -28.11 15.38 -0.95
CA PRO A 62 -29.11 15.73 -1.96
C PRO A 62 -28.47 16.62 -3.03
N GLY A 63 -28.43 16.16 -4.28
CA GLY A 63 -27.81 16.89 -5.40
C GLY A 63 -26.48 16.32 -5.91
N SER A 64 -25.84 15.39 -5.19
CA SER A 64 -24.62 14.71 -5.69
C SER A 64 -24.91 13.59 -6.71
N HIS A 65 -26.17 13.26 -6.92
CA HIS A 65 -26.64 12.09 -7.68
C HIS A 65 -26.34 12.12 -9.19
N GLY A 66 -25.58 13.09 -9.68
CA GLY A 66 -25.25 13.22 -11.10
C GLY A 66 -23.77 13.46 -11.42
N SER A 67 -22.90 13.68 -10.41
CA SER A 67 -21.49 13.94 -10.68
C SER A 67 -20.61 12.79 -10.22
N LEU A 68 -19.82 12.23 -11.13
CA LEU A 68 -18.76 11.25 -10.83
C LEU A 68 -17.50 11.92 -10.23
N GLN A 69 -17.41 13.24 -10.30
CA GLN A 69 -16.22 14.01 -9.95
C GLN A 69 -15.84 13.89 -8.48
N ILE A 70 -16.78 14.14 -7.55
CA ILE A 70 -16.48 14.10 -6.12
C ILE A 70 -16.12 12.69 -5.62
N PRO A 71 -16.84 11.62 -5.99
CA PRO A 71 -16.42 10.25 -5.73
C PRO A 71 -14.99 9.96 -6.20
N LEU A 72 -14.64 10.36 -7.43
CA LEU A 72 -13.34 10.13 -8.03
C LEU A 72 -12.20 10.84 -7.27
N ILE A 73 -12.45 12.05 -6.76
CA ILE A 73 -11.50 12.76 -5.89
C ILE A 73 -11.19 11.96 -4.61
N ILE A 74 -12.22 11.37 -3.99
CA ILE A 74 -12.06 10.59 -2.76
C ILE A 74 -11.30 9.28 -3.05
N GLU A 75 -11.57 8.63 -4.18
CA GLU A 75 -10.84 7.44 -4.63
C GLU A 75 -9.37 7.75 -4.90
N ALA A 76 -9.08 8.90 -5.56
CA ALA A 76 -7.71 9.36 -5.78
C ALA A 76 -7.00 9.70 -4.45
N ALA A 77 -7.69 10.31 -3.49
CA ALA A 77 -7.15 10.57 -2.17
C ALA A 77 -6.82 9.26 -1.43
N ALA A 78 -7.71 8.26 -1.49
CA ALA A 78 -7.48 6.95 -0.91
C ALA A 78 -6.28 6.23 -1.57
N ALA A 79 -6.14 6.32 -2.90
CA ALA A 79 -4.99 5.81 -3.63
C ALA A 79 -3.68 6.54 -3.27
N ALA A 80 -3.72 7.85 -3.05
CA ALA A 80 -2.57 8.64 -2.60
C ALA A 80 -2.11 8.21 -1.19
N ILE A 81 -3.04 7.88 -0.28
CA ILE A 81 -2.71 7.34 1.05
C ILE A 81 -1.98 6.01 0.90
N VAL A 82 -2.45 5.09 0.03
CA VAL A 82 -1.74 3.83 -0.27
C VAL A 82 -0.32 4.12 -0.76
N ALA A 83 -0.16 5.02 -1.72
CA ALA A 83 1.13 5.34 -2.32
C ALA A 83 2.12 5.93 -1.30
N VAL A 84 1.71 6.90 -0.49
CA VAL A 84 2.57 7.53 0.53
C VAL A 84 3.00 6.55 1.60
N THR A 85 2.15 5.59 1.99
CA THR A 85 2.49 4.59 3.01
C THR A 85 3.47 3.52 2.53
N THR A 86 3.73 3.41 1.22
CA THR A 86 4.79 2.52 0.70
C THR A 86 6.20 3.04 1.00
N HIS A 87 6.33 4.30 1.43
CA HIS A 87 7.62 4.87 1.84
C HIS A 87 8.10 4.24 3.14
N SER A 88 9.31 3.66 3.09
CA SER A 88 9.99 3.16 4.29
C SER A 88 11.07 4.15 4.70
N PRO A 89 11.01 4.72 5.91
CA PRO A 89 12.09 5.56 6.43
C PRO A 89 13.38 4.78 6.74
N PHE A 90 13.32 3.45 6.76
CA PHE A 90 14.41 2.55 7.17
C PHE A 90 14.99 1.73 6.02
N GLY A 91 15.15 2.32 4.83
CA GLY A 91 15.54 1.62 3.59
C GLY A 91 16.79 0.73 3.69
N GLU A 92 17.77 1.04 4.57
CA GLU A 92 18.98 0.23 4.73
C GLU A 92 18.75 -0.99 5.63
N SER A 93 18.02 -0.85 6.73
CA SER A 93 17.73 -1.97 7.63
C SER A 93 16.80 -3.01 7.00
N GLU A 94 15.95 -2.60 6.06
CA GLU A 94 15.10 -3.52 5.30
C GLU A 94 15.90 -4.43 4.35
N ARG A 95 17.04 -3.95 3.82
CA ARG A 95 17.92 -4.77 2.95
C ARG A 95 18.49 -5.98 3.68
N ALA A 96 18.62 -5.91 5.01
CA ALA A 96 19.05 -7.05 5.82
C ALA A 96 18.01 -8.18 5.91
N THR A 97 16.75 -7.94 5.55
CA THR A 97 15.66 -8.92 5.60
C THR A 97 15.69 -9.92 4.43
N GLY A 98 16.56 -9.68 3.42
CA GLY A 98 16.87 -10.63 2.36
C GLY A 98 15.68 -10.95 1.44
N ARG A 99 15.52 -12.25 1.13
CA ARG A 99 14.63 -12.82 0.08
C ARG A 99 13.14 -12.55 0.27
N TRP A 100 12.69 -12.23 1.48
CA TRP A 100 11.27 -12.02 1.81
C TRP A 100 10.79 -10.58 1.61
N LEU A 101 11.70 -9.65 1.45
CA LEU A 101 11.39 -8.22 1.35
C LEU A 101 10.43 -7.85 0.21
N PRO A 102 10.57 -8.38 -1.03
CA PRO A 102 9.63 -8.10 -2.12
C PRO A 102 8.20 -8.54 -1.78
N TYR A 103 8.05 -9.71 -1.16
CA TYR A 103 6.74 -10.23 -0.76
C TYR A 103 6.08 -9.39 0.34
N LEU A 104 6.85 -8.91 1.30
CA LEU A 104 6.34 -8.05 2.37
C LEU A 104 5.90 -6.69 1.81
N ARG A 105 6.67 -6.09 0.90
CA ARG A 105 6.32 -4.82 0.26
C ARG A 105 5.10 -4.96 -0.64
N GLY A 106 5.09 -5.97 -1.50
CA GLY A 106 3.95 -6.26 -2.37
C GLY A 106 2.69 -6.59 -1.57
N GLY A 107 2.82 -7.44 -0.55
CA GLY A 107 1.72 -7.80 0.33
C GLY A 107 1.15 -6.61 1.11
N ALA A 108 2.01 -5.72 1.62
CA ALA A 108 1.57 -4.49 2.29
C ALA A 108 0.83 -3.55 1.34
N ALA A 109 1.36 -3.31 0.13
CA ALA A 109 0.71 -2.47 -0.87
C ALA A 109 -0.63 -3.05 -1.32
N ALA A 110 -0.70 -4.35 -1.62
CA ALA A 110 -1.94 -5.02 -1.98
C ALA A 110 -2.95 -4.99 -0.82
N GLY A 111 -2.51 -5.27 0.41
CA GLY A 111 -3.36 -5.22 1.60
C GLY A 111 -3.95 -3.83 1.87
N LEU A 112 -3.14 -2.77 1.72
CA LEU A 112 -3.62 -1.40 1.85
C LEU A 112 -4.58 -1.01 0.73
N THR A 113 -4.36 -1.44 -0.51
CA THR A 113 -5.30 -1.21 -1.61
C THR A 113 -6.63 -1.92 -1.35
N THR A 114 -6.58 -3.16 -0.86
CA THR A 114 -7.79 -3.90 -0.47
C THR A 114 -8.52 -3.22 0.68
N ALA A 115 -7.80 -2.72 1.68
CA ALA A 115 -8.38 -1.98 2.79
C ALA A 115 -9.03 -0.66 2.34
N SER A 116 -8.38 0.05 1.40
CA SER A 116 -8.93 1.25 0.77
C SER A 116 -10.24 0.96 0.04
N PHE A 117 -10.26 -0.06 -0.81
CA PHE A 117 -11.47 -0.50 -1.50
C PHE A 117 -12.57 -0.90 -0.52
N ALA A 118 -12.25 -1.68 0.52
CA ALA A 118 -13.21 -2.10 1.53
C ALA A 118 -13.79 -0.92 2.32
N ALA A 119 -12.97 0.09 2.65
CA ALA A 119 -13.41 1.30 3.34
C ALA A 119 -14.39 2.13 2.48
N LEU A 120 -14.10 2.30 1.19
CA LEU A 120 -14.98 3.00 0.25
C LEU A 120 -16.26 2.20 -0.01
N LEU A 121 -16.16 0.88 -0.17
CA LEU A 121 -17.31 0.00 -0.32
C LEU A 121 -18.23 0.04 0.91
N ALA A 122 -17.65 0.05 2.11
CA ALA A 122 -18.41 0.22 3.34
C ALA A 122 -19.12 1.59 3.40
N GLY A 123 -18.44 2.65 2.94
CA GLY A 123 -19.04 3.98 2.79
C GLY A 123 -20.17 4.02 1.77
N ALA A 124 -20.17 3.15 0.78
CA ALA A 124 -21.20 3.06 -0.24
C ALA A 124 -22.44 2.25 0.17
N VAL A 125 -22.41 1.59 1.34
CA VAL A 125 -23.53 0.76 1.81
C VAL A 125 -24.83 1.59 1.92
N GLY A 126 -25.87 1.13 1.23
CA GLY A 126 -27.17 1.80 1.20
C GLY A 126 -27.24 3.05 0.32
N ALA A 127 -26.22 3.29 -0.50
CA ALA A 127 -26.22 4.33 -1.52
C ALA A 127 -26.16 3.73 -2.94
N ASN A 128 -26.67 4.46 -3.93
CA ASN A 128 -26.54 4.07 -5.32
C ASN A 128 -25.17 4.49 -5.84
N LEU A 129 -24.27 3.54 -6.03
CA LEU A 129 -22.98 3.76 -6.68
C LEU A 129 -23.19 3.98 -8.16
N LEU A 130 -22.80 5.16 -8.64
CA LEU A 130 -22.69 5.43 -10.08
C LEU A 130 -21.58 4.52 -10.65
N GLY A 131 -21.98 3.59 -11.50
CA GLY A 131 -21.06 2.59 -12.09
C GLY A 131 -20.91 1.29 -11.28
N GLY A 132 -21.50 1.19 -10.09
CA GLY A 132 -21.46 -0.02 -9.29
C GLY A 132 -20.10 -0.33 -8.64
N THR A 133 -20.01 -1.50 -8.02
CA THR A 133 -18.78 -1.95 -7.33
C THR A 133 -17.63 -2.26 -8.29
N GLU A 134 -17.94 -2.60 -9.55
CA GLU A 134 -16.93 -2.90 -10.58
C GLU A 134 -16.15 -1.65 -10.97
N ALA A 135 -16.85 -0.52 -11.18
CA ALA A 135 -16.21 0.76 -11.48
C ALA A 135 -15.33 1.20 -10.28
N LEU A 136 -15.86 1.15 -9.07
CA LEU A 136 -15.11 1.48 -7.86
C LEU A 136 -13.84 0.64 -7.73
N LEU A 137 -13.91 -0.68 -7.95
CA LEU A 137 -12.74 -1.55 -7.88
C LEU A 137 -11.70 -1.19 -8.95
N ARG A 138 -12.16 -0.98 -10.18
CA ARG A 138 -11.32 -0.58 -11.31
C ARG A 138 -10.59 0.74 -11.03
N ASP A 139 -11.32 1.74 -10.56
CA ASP A 139 -10.82 3.09 -10.38
C ASP A 139 -9.84 3.14 -9.19
N VAL A 140 -10.18 2.53 -8.06
CA VAL A 140 -9.27 2.40 -6.89
C VAL A 140 -8.01 1.61 -7.25
N ALA A 141 -8.14 0.48 -7.93
CA ALA A 141 -6.98 -0.34 -8.30
C ALA A 141 -6.07 0.41 -9.29
N GLY A 142 -6.64 1.01 -10.33
CA GLY A 142 -5.88 1.77 -11.32
C GLY A 142 -5.16 2.97 -10.71
N MET A 143 -5.84 3.78 -9.91
CA MET A 143 -5.23 4.93 -9.22
C MET A 143 -4.17 4.50 -8.21
N ALA A 144 -4.40 3.42 -7.44
CA ALA A 144 -3.38 2.86 -6.57
C ALA A 144 -2.14 2.42 -7.37
N GLY A 145 -2.33 1.79 -8.53
CA GLY A 145 -1.24 1.43 -9.44
C GLY A 145 -0.43 2.63 -9.91
N VAL A 146 -1.09 3.72 -10.33
CA VAL A 146 -0.44 4.99 -10.67
C VAL A 146 0.34 5.54 -9.48
N GLY A 147 -0.23 5.51 -8.28
CA GLY A 147 0.42 5.93 -7.04
C GLY A 147 1.67 5.10 -6.72
N LEU A 148 1.60 3.77 -6.87
CA LEU A 148 2.73 2.87 -6.66
C LEU A 148 3.86 3.12 -7.68
N LEU A 149 3.53 3.34 -8.96
CA LEU A 149 4.51 3.71 -9.98
C LEU A 149 5.17 5.05 -9.66
N SER A 150 4.40 6.03 -9.21
CA SER A 150 4.91 7.34 -8.77
C SER A 150 5.81 7.21 -7.55
N ALA A 151 5.47 6.34 -6.59
CA ALA A 151 6.31 6.06 -5.43
C ALA A 151 7.67 5.47 -5.83
N ALA A 152 7.69 4.60 -6.84
CA ALA A 152 8.92 4.01 -7.36
C ALA A 152 9.76 5.01 -8.17
N ALA A 153 9.14 5.96 -8.88
CA ALA A 153 9.81 6.92 -9.74
C ALA A 153 10.26 8.18 -8.97
N LEU A 154 9.34 8.79 -8.22
CA LEU A 154 9.51 10.09 -7.56
C LEU A 154 9.87 9.96 -6.07
N GLY A 155 9.75 8.76 -5.51
CA GLY A 155 9.89 8.51 -4.08
C GLY A 155 8.59 8.65 -3.31
N GLY A 156 8.55 8.05 -2.10
CA GLY A 156 7.32 7.92 -1.33
C GLY A 156 6.66 9.25 -0.94
N TRP A 157 7.44 10.30 -0.71
CA TRP A 157 6.91 11.62 -0.35
C TRP A 157 6.12 12.28 -1.50
N LEU A 158 6.57 12.12 -2.74
CA LEU A 158 5.95 12.71 -3.94
C LEU A 158 5.00 11.75 -4.66
N SER A 159 4.75 10.57 -4.10
CA SER A 159 3.94 9.53 -4.72
C SER A 159 2.47 9.92 -4.93
N TRP A 160 1.96 10.86 -4.14
CA TRP A 160 0.61 11.40 -4.27
C TRP A 160 0.40 12.21 -5.57
N ILE A 161 1.50 12.71 -6.17
CA ILE A 161 1.43 13.50 -7.42
C ILE A 161 0.84 12.70 -8.55
N GLY A 162 1.19 11.39 -8.66
CA GLY A 162 0.66 10.55 -9.72
C GLY A 162 -0.85 10.40 -9.73
N PRO A 163 -1.48 9.95 -8.63
CA PRO A 163 -2.94 9.90 -8.55
C PRO A 163 -3.62 11.25 -8.77
N MET A 164 -3.04 12.36 -8.27
CA MET A 164 -3.60 13.69 -8.46
C MET A 164 -3.48 14.18 -9.92
N ALA A 165 -2.34 13.96 -10.56
CA ALA A 165 -2.17 14.28 -11.97
C ALA A 165 -3.10 13.44 -12.86
N TYR A 166 -3.24 12.15 -12.54
CA TYR A 166 -4.16 11.29 -13.25
C TYR A 166 -5.63 11.69 -13.02
N LEU A 167 -5.99 12.11 -11.80
CA LEU A 167 -7.31 12.66 -11.51
C LEU A 167 -7.63 13.86 -12.41
N ALA A 168 -6.70 14.81 -12.54
CA ALA A 168 -6.91 15.98 -13.42
C ALA A 168 -7.14 15.57 -14.89
N LEU A 169 -6.41 14.55 -15.37
CA LEU A 169 -6.63 14.00 -16.71
C LEU A 169 -7.98 13.27 -16.84
N ALA A 170 -8.38 12.54 -15.80
CA ALA A 170 -9.66 11.84 -15.79
C ALA A 170 -10.86 12.82 -15.76
N GLU A 171 -10.76 13.92 -15.02
CA GLU A 171 -11.75 15.01 -14.99
C GLU A 171 -11.88 15.67 -16.36
N GLU A 172 -10.76 15.95 -17.02
CA GLU A 172 -10.76 16.48 -18.37
C GLU A 172 -11.40 15.49 -19.36
N ALA A 173 -11.08 14.19 -19.23
CA ALA A 173 -11.67 13.16 -20.08
C ALA A 173 -13.19 13.02 -19.88
N LEU A 174 -13.67 13.15 -18.64
CA LEU A 174 -15.09 13.15 -18.32
C LEU A 174 -15.81 14.38 -18.93
N SER A 175 -15.18 15.56 -18.87
CA SER A 175 -15.76 16.80 -19.38
C SER A 175 -15.77 16.89 -20.90
N SER A 176 -14.71 16.40 -21.55
CA SER A 176 -14.53 16.44 -23.02
C SER A 176 -15.02 15.20 -23.76
N GLY A 177 -15.52 14.18 -23.03
CA GLY A 177 -16.03 12.94 -23.62
C GLY A 177 -14.95 12.04 -24.22
N TRP A 178 -13.74 12.09 -23.69
CA TRP A 178 -12.65 11.18 -24.09
C TRP A 178 -12.89 9.76 -23.58
N HIS A 179 -13.02 8.82 -24.52
CA HIS A 179 -13.30 7.41 -24.19
C HIS A 179 -12.15 6.47 -24.61
N THR A 180 -10.92 6.79 -24.23
CA THR A 180 -9.77 5.90 -24.44
C THR A 180 -9.63 4.90 -23.29
N SER A 181 -9.01 3.73 -23.53
CA SER A 181 -8.88 2.69 -22.47
C SER A 181 -8.04 3.13 -21.26
N TRP A 182 -7.12 4.07 -21.44
CA TRP A 182 -6.31 4.60 -20.37
C TRP A 182 -7.02 5.69 -19.54
N THR A 183 -8.18 6.22 -19.99
CA THR A 183 -9.07 7.08 -19.21
C THR A 183 -10.22 6.26 -18.63
N TRP A 184 -9.87 5.18 -17.93
CA TRP A 184 -10.84 4.20 -17.44
C TRP A 184 -11.97 4.77 -16.57
N PRO A 185 -11.83 5.86 -15.77
CA PRO A 185 -12.96 6.42 -15.01
C PRO A 185 -14.04 7.02 -15.91
N ALA A 186 -13.69 7.47 -17.13
CA ALA A 186 -14.64 8.00 -18.12
C ALA A 186 -15.32 6.89 -18.95
N ARG A 187 -14.96 5.62 -18.75
CA ARG A 187 -15.52 4.47 -19.47
C ARG A 187 -16.72 3.87 -18.76
N PRO A 188 -17.66 3.25 -19.47
CA PRO A 188 -18.76 2.52 -18.85
C PRO A 188 -18.27 1.49 -17.82
N PRO A 189 -19.06 1.19 -16.77
CA PRO A 189 -18.65 0.29 -15.69
C PRO A 189 -18.19 -1.10 -16.16
N GLY A 190 -18.88 -1.70 -17.13
CA GLY A 190 -18.54 -3.02 -17.67
C GLY A 190 -17.50 -3.02 -18.80
N ASP A 191 -16.79 -1.92 -19.04
CA ASP A 191 -15.80 -1.85 -20.09
C ASP A 191 -14.54 -2.66 -19.77
N LEU A 192 -14.33 -3.75 -20.51
CA LEU A 192 -13.18 -4.63 -20.35
C LEU A 192 -11.85 -3.94 -20.68
N GLY A 193 -11.84 -3.02 -21.65
CA GLY A 193 -10.63 -2.29 -22.04
C GLY A 193 -10.11 -1.41 -20.91
N GLY A 194 -10.99 -0.65 -20.26
CA GLY A 194 -10.66 0.16 -19.09
C GLY A 194 -10.26 -0.70 -17.89
N ALA A 195 -10.99 -1.79 -17.64
CA ALA A 195 -10.67 -2.70 -16.54
C ALA A 195 -9.29 -3.38 -16.70
N LEU A 196 -8.97 -3.85 -17.89
CA LEU A 196 -7.66 -4.44 -18.20
C LEU A 196 -6.53 -3.41 -18.07
N CYS A 197 -6.74 -2.18 -18.55
CA CYS A 197 -5.76 -1.11 -18.44
C CYS A 197 -5.48 -0.77 -16.95
N ALA A 198 -6.51 -0.58 -16.15
CA ALA A 198 -6.37 -0.34 -14.71
C ALA A 198 -5.68 -1.49 -13.99
N ALA A 199 -6.05 -2.74 -14.29
CA ALA A 199 -5.41 -3.93 -13.73
C ALA A 199 -3.92 -4.02 -14.12
N LEU A 200 -3.57 -3.78 -15.38
CA LEU A 200 -2.18 -3.78 -15.82
C LEU A 200 -1.35 -2.72 -15.10
N VAL A 201 -1.88 -1.50 -14.95
CA VAL A 201 -1.22 -0.42 -14.22
C VAL A 201 -1.05 -0.79 -12.75
N PHE A 202 -2.07 -1.40 -12.12
CA PHE A 202 -1.98 -1.86 -10.73
C PHE A 202 -0.90 -2.93 -10.54
N PHE A 203 -0.92 -3.99 -11.34
CA PHE A 203 0.05 -5.07 -11.22
C PHE A 203 1.48 -4.63 -11.59
N ALA A 204 1.62 -3.74 -12.56
CA ALA A 204 2.91 -3.14 -12.88
C ALA A 204 3.45 -2.32 -11.69
N GLY A 205 2.62 -1.45 -11.10
CA GLY A 205 2.97 -0.67 -9.91
C GLY A 205 3.35 -1.56 -8.73
N LEU A 206 2.54 -2.59 -8.48
CA LEU A 206 2.79 -3.56 -7.42
C LEU A 206 4.13 -4.30 -7.63
N ALA A 207 4.40 -4.79 -8.84
CA ALA A 207 5.63 -5.47 -9.18
C ALA A 207 6.85 -4.55 -9.03
N VAL A 208 6.77 -3.32 -9.52
CA VAL A 208 7.87 -2.36 -9.43
C VAL A 208 8.17 -2.02 -7.97
N VAL A 209 7.15 -1.75 -7.13
CA VAL A 209 7.35 -1.47 -5.69
C VAL A 209 7.84 -2.72 -4.95
N ALA A 210 7.36 -3.90 -5.28
CA ALA A 210 7.84 -5.14 -4.68
C ALA A 210 9.34 -5.36 -4.96
N ILE A 211 9.79 -5.16 -6.20
CA ILE A 211 11.17 -5.44 -6.63
C ILE A 211 12.12 -4.31 -6.22
N ARG A 212 11.77 -3.06 -6.54
CA ARG A 212 12.68 -1.90 -6.34
C ARG A 212 12.46 -1.18 -5.01
N GLY A 213 11.23 -1.28 -4.44
CA GLY A 213 10.78 -0.43 -3.35
C GLY A 213 10.49 1.01 -3.81
N ALA A 214 10.00 1.84 -2.90
CA ALA A 214 9.90 3.27 -3.13
C ALA A 214 11.30 3.88 -3.16
N ARG A 215 11.53 4.82 -4.08
CA ARG A 215 12.82 5.50 -4.21
C ARG A 215 13.11 6.29 -2.94
N ALA A 216 14.23 6.00 -2.29
CA ALA A 216 14.74 6.84 -1.22
C ALA A 216 15.37 8.09 -1.87
N ILE A 217 14.81 9.27 -1.62
CA ILE A 217 15.48 10.52 -1.97
C ILE A 217 16.60 10.66 -0.96
N GLY A 218 17.86 10.45 -1.40
CA GLY A 218 19.05 10.60 -0.57
C GLY A 218 19.04 11.99 0.06
N ARG A 219 19.22 12.04 1.37
CA ARG A 219 19.73 13.24 2.03
C ARG A 219 21.23 13.22 1.74
N GLU A 220 21.66 13.94 0.71
CA GLU A 220 23.03 14.41 0.61
C GLU A 220 23.23 15.53 1.60
#